data_1885e28b1026eaa1d22fba3ffd468834
#
_entry.id   1885e28b1026eaa1d22fba3ffd468834
#
_cell.length_a   1.000
_cell.length_b   1.000
_cell.length_c   1.000
_cell.angle_alpha   90.00
_cell.angle_beta   90.00
_cell.angle_gamma   90.00
#
_symmetry.space_group_name_H-M   'P 1'
#
loop_
_entity.id
_entity.type
_entity.pdbx_description
1 polymer ?
#
loop_
_entity_poly.entity_id
_entity_poly.type
_entity_poly.pdbx_seq_one_letter_code
_entity_poly.pdbx_strand_id
1 'polypeptide(L)'
;MIYLDNGATSFPKPDCMLKAMAQCIKYYCGNPGRSGHSLSIITGEKVFETRNVLAEFIGAGGRGERIVFTANTTQALNIAIKGVLQKGDHVVTTAMEHNSVLRPVKAMESAGVS
;
A
#
# COMPACT_ATOMS: atom_id res chain seq x y z
N MET A 1 10.68 24.77 -14.60
CA MET A 1 10.53 23.38 -15.11
C MET A 1 9.05 22.99 -15.03
N ILE A 2 8.46 22.47 -16.09
CA ILE A 2 7.10 21.88 -16.06
C ILE A 2 7.30 20.38 -15.89
N TYR A 3 6.74 19.81 -14.81
CA TYR A 3 6.81 18.38 -14.50
C TYR A 3 5.44 17.74 -14.71
N LEU A 4 5.34 16.82 -15.66
CA LEU A 4 4.08 16.20 -16.09
C LEU A 4 3.96 14.71 -15.72
N ASP A 5 4.87 14.19 -14.89
CA ASP A 5 4.93 12.77 -14.54
C ASP A 5 4.58 12.50 -13.05
N ASN A 6 3.69 13.31 -12.48
CA ASN A 6 3.24 13.15 -11.09
C ASN A 6 2.51 11.82 -10.84
N GLY A 7 1.97 11.21 -11.88
CA GLY A 7 1.36 9.88 -11.78
C GLY A 7 2.34 8.77 -11.43
N ALA A 8 3.60 8.88 -11.87
CA ALA A 8 4.66 7.95 -11.51
C ALA A 8 5.25 8.27 -10.14
N THR A 9 5.55 9.55 -9.87
CA THR A 9 6.01 10.03 -8.56
C THR A 9 5.80 11.54 -8.44
N SER A 10 5.38 12.00 -7.28
CA SER A 10 5.19 13.43 -7.03
C SER A 10 6.51 14.20 -6.99
N PHE A 11 6.59 15.32 -7.70
CA PHE A 11 7.71 16.24 -7.64
C PHE A 11 7.21 17.69 -7.74
N PRO A 12 7.68 18.61 -6.88
CA PRO A 12 8.57 18.37 -5.72
C PRO A 12 7.91 17.56 -4.61
N LYS A 13 8.74 16.91 -3.79
CA LYS A 13 8.25 16.25 -2.58
C LYS A 13 7.83 17.29 -1.54
N PRO A 14 6.69 17.14 -0.86
CA PRO A 14 6.28 18.06 0.18
C PRO A 14 7.28 18.12 1.34
N ASP A 15 7.55 19.31 1.87
CA ASP A 15 8.46 19.50 3.02
C ASP A 15 8.03 18.73 4.27
N CYS A 16 6.71 18.56 4.46
CA CYS A 16 6.18 17.78 5.58
C CYS A 16 6.62 16.31 5.51
N MET A 17 6.79 15.74 4.32
CA MET A 17 7.28 14.38 4.13
C MET A 17 8.73 14.24 4.63
N LEU A 18 9.61 15.16 4.21
CA LEU A 18 11.01 15.18 4.64
C LEU A 18 11.14 15.33 6.15
N LYS A 19 10.35 16.24 6.74
CA LYS A 19 10.30 16.45 8.21
C LYS A 19 9.85 15.19 8.94
N ALA A 20 8.78 14.54 8.47
CA ALA A 20 8.27 13.32 9.09
C ALA A 20 9.26 12.15 9.01
N MET A 21 9.93 11.98 7.86
CA MET A 21 10.98 10.97 7.70
C MET A 21 12.17 11.23 8.64
N ALA A 22 12.65 12.47 8.73
CA ALA A 22 13.74 12.84 9.62
C ALA A 22 13.38 12.60 11.10
N GLN A 23 12.15 12.95 11.51
CA GLN A 23 11.65 12.69 12.86
C GLN A 23 11.56 11.18 13.14
N CYS A 24 11.05 10.39 12.20
CA CYS A 24 10.99 8.95 12.34
C CYS A 24 12.37 8.36 12.60
N ILE A 25 13.33 8.64 11.71
CA ILE A 25 14.69 8.10 11.82
C ILE A 25 15.37 8.50 13.13
N LYS A 26 15.16 9.73 13.58
CA LYS A 26 15.84 10.28 14.75
C LYS A 26 15.25 9.82 16.08
N TYR A 27 13.93 9.63 16.18
CA TYR A 27 13.27 9.52 17.48
C TYR A 27 12.49 8.22 17.71
N TYR A 28 12.00 7.54 16.67
CA TYR A 28 11.12 6.38 16.86
C TYR A 28 11.22 5.28 15.80
N CYS A 29 12.32 5.19 15.09
CA CYS A 29 12.57 4.12 14.10
C CYS A 29 12.99 2.81 14.78
N GLY A 30 12.09 2.26 15.61
CA GLY A 30 12.24 0.93 16.20
C GLY A 30 11.61 -0.16 15.31
N ASN A 31 11.83 -1.44 15.66
CA ASN A 31 11.17 -2.53 14.96
C ASN A 31 9.77 -2.76 15.56
N PRO A 32 8.68 -2.44 14.84
CA PRO A 32 7.34 -2.64 15.35
C PRO A 32 7.02 -4.14 15.47
N GLY A 33 6.47 -4.56 16.60
CA GLY A 33 5.90 -5.91 16.77
C GLY A 33 6.87 -7.01 17.21
N ARG A 34 8.15 -6.71 17.48
CA ARG A 34 9.12 -7.75 17.91
C ARG A 34 9.53 -7.71 19.38
N SER A 35 9.26 -6.65 20.09
CA SER A 35 9.63 -6.52 21.50
C SER A 35 8.76 -5.49 22.23
N GLY A 36 8.69 -5.62 23.57
CA GLY A 36 7.88 -4.73 24.42
C GLY A 36 8.62 -3.47 24.87
N HIS A 37 9.76 -3.10 24.28
CA HIS A 37 10.44 -1.86 24.66
C HIS A 37 9.77 -0.63 24.02
N SER A 38 9.96 0.55 24.64
CA SER A 38 9.29 1.79 24.30
C SER A 38 9.36 2.18 22.81
N LEU A 39 10.53 2.03 22.17
CA LEU A 39 10.68 2.36 20.74
C LEU A 39 9.86 1.44 19.83
N SER A 40 9.74 0.15 20.15
CA SER A 40 8.91 -0.80 19.40
C SER A 40 7.44 -0.44 19.50
N ILE A 41 6.99 -0.07 20.70
CA ILE A 41 5.60 0.33 20.96
C ILE A 41 5.29 1.63 20.20
N ILE A 42 6.10 2.66 20.36
CA ILE A 42 5.91 3.96 19.67
C ILE A 42 5.87 3.79 18.15
N THR A 43 6.78 2.96 17.60
CA THR A 43 6.78 2.70 16.15
C THR A 43 5.52 1.97 15.72
N GLY A 44 5.06 0.97 16.49
CA GLY A 44 3.82 0.25 16.24
C GLY A 44 2.59 1.15 16.25
N GLU A 45 2.51 2.03 17.23
CA GLU A 45 1.44 3.04 17.34
C GLU A 45 1.43 3.98 16.13
N LYS A 46 2.61 4.47 15.69
CA LYS A 46 2.72 5.32 14.49
C LYS A 46 2.28 4.61 13.20
N VAL A 47 2.62 3.34 13.06
CA VAL A 47 2.15 2.53 11.93
C VAL A 47 0.63 2.39 11.97
N PHE A 48 0.06 2.11 13.14
CA PHE A 48 -1.39 1.95 13.28
C PHE A 48 -2.15 3.27 13.09
N GLU A 49 -1.64 4.37 13.64
CA GLU A 49 -2.16 5.72 13.41
C GLU A 49 -2.22 6.06 11.91
N THR A 50 -1.14 5.77 11.18
CA THR A 50 -1.08 5.99 9.73
C THR A 50 -2.12 5.13 8.98
N ARG A 51 -2.34 3.89 9.41
CA ARG A 51 -3.40 3.03 8.85
C ARG A 51 -4.79 3.62 9.08
N ASN A 52 -5.06 4.16 10.28
CA ASN A 52 -6.35 4.80 10.58
C ASN A 52 -6.59 6.03 9.70
N VAL A 53 -5.59 6.89 9.54
CA VAL A 53 -5.67 8.07 8.66
C VAL A 53 -5.95 7.66 7.21
N LEU A 54 -5.28 6.63 6.71
CA LEU A 54 -5.52 6.12 5.36
C LEU A 54 -6.92 5.49 5.22
N ALA A 55 -7.36 4.73 6.22
CA ALA A 55 -8.69 4.13 6.24
C ALA A 55 -9.80 5.20 6.21
N GLU A 56 -9.61 6.29 6.94
CA GLU A 56 -10.52 7.43 6.92
C GLU A 56 -10.51 8.12 5.55
N PHE A 57 -9.33 8.38 5.00
CA PHE A 57 -9.15 9.02 3.69
C PHE A 57 -9.86 8.28 2.55
N ILE A 58 -9.84 6.95 2.56
CA ILE A 58 -10.53 6.13 1.53
C ILE A 58 -11.98 5.77 1.89
N GLY A 59 -12.53 6.33 2.96
CA GLY A 59 -13.91 6.07 3.37
C GLY A 59 -14.14 4.70 4.03
N ALA A 60 -13.10 4.05 4.53
CA ALA A 60 -13.21 2.76 5.24
C ALA A 60 -13.56 2.91 6.73
N GLY A 61 -14.06 4.09 7.16
CA GLY A 61 -14.56 4.37 8.51
C GLY A 61 -13.50 4.23 9.60
N GLY A 62 -12.27 4.67 9.34
CA GLY A 62 -11.17 4.68 10.32
C GLY A 62 -10.67 3.29 10.76
N ARG A 63 -11.07 2.23 10.07
CA ARG A 63 -10.69 0.84 10.40
C ARG A 63 -9.28 0.52 9.88
N GLY A 64 -8.25 0.99 10.57
CA GLY A 64 -6.84 0.80 10.22
C GLY A 64 -6.40 -0.66 10.16
N GLU A 65 -7.10 -1.58 10.84
CA GLU A 65 -6.86 -3.03 10.75
C GLU A 65 -7.10 -3.60 9.35
N ARG A 66 -7.85 -2.87 8.50
CA ARG A 66 -8.11 -3.25 7.10
C ARG A 66 -7.06 -2.71 6.12
N ILE A 67 -6.14 -1.89 6.59
CA ILE A 67 -5.06 -1.32 5.77
C ILE A 67 -3.81 -2.17 5.94
N VAL A 68 -3.29 -2.65 4.84
CA VAL A 68 -2.04 -3.43 4.78
C VAL A 68 -1.02 -2.66 3.94
N PHE A 69 0.17 -2.45 4.50
CA PHE A 69 1.29 -1.88 3.75
C PHE A 69 2.03 -2.98 2.99
N THR A 70 2.40 -2.66 1.77
CA THR A 70 3.20 -3.52 0.89
C THR A 70 4.44 -2.76 0.42
N ALA A 71 5.43 -3.46 -0.10
CA ALA A 71 6.66 -2.84 -0.58
C ALA A 71 6.42 -1.91 -1.79
N ASN A 72 5.40 -2.19 -2.60
CA ASN A 72 5.02 -1.38 -3.77
C ASN A 72 3.60 -1.76 -4.26
N THR A 73 3.07 -0.94 -5.16
CA THR A 73 1.76 -1.14 -5.77
C THR A 73 1.65 -2.48 -6.52
N THR A 74 2.71 -2.94 -7.16
CA THR A 74 2.73 -4.24 -7.86
C THR A 74 2.43 -5.38 -6.91
N GLN A 75 3.05 -5.38 -5.72
CA GLN A 75 2.77 -6.37 -4.69
C GLN A 75 1.34 -6.26 -4.17
N ALA A 76 0.86 -5.05 -3.92
CA ALA A 76 -0.51 -4.82 -3.45
C ALA A 76 -1.54 -5.39 -4.45
N LEU A 77 -1.40 -5.07 -5.73
CA LEU A 77 -2.27 -5.55 -6.79
C LEU A 77 -2.23 -7.09 -6.95
N ASN A 78 -1.03 -7.68 -6.87
CA ASN A 78 -0.90 -9.14 -6.91
C ASN A 78 -1.60 -9.82 -5.73
N ILE A 79 -1.47 -9.28 -4.52
CA ILE A 79 -2.14 -9.81 -3.32
C ILE A 79 -3.66 -9.67 -3.48
N ALA A 80 -4.14 -8.50 -3.91
CA ALA A 80 -5.57 -8.25 -4.06
C ALA A 80 -6.19 -9.14 -5.14
N ILE A 81 -5.63 -9.15 -6.35
CA ILE A 81 -6.16 -9.90 -7.50
C ILE A 81 -6.16 -11.41 -7.21
N LYS A 82 -5.03 -11.95 -6.77
CA LYS A 82 -4.91 -13.39 -6.51
C LYS A 82 -5.60 -13.84 -5.21
N GLY A 83 -5.81 -12.92 -4.27
CA GLY A 83 -6.47 -13.24 -3.00
C GLY A 83 -7.99 -13.19 -3.07
N VAL A 84 -8.55 -12.45 -4.03
CA VAL A 84 -10.01 -12.30 -4.19
C VAL A 84 -10.58 -13.28 -5.20
N LEU A 85 -9.87 -13.49 -6.32
CA LEU A 85 -10.37 -14.28 -7.44
C LEU A 85 -10.29 -15.79 -7.17
N GLN A 86 -11.35 -16.48 -7.55
CA GLN A 86 -11.50 -17.93 -7.43
C GLN A 86 -11.86 -18.55 -8.79
N LYS A 87 -11.68 -19.86 -8.92
CA LYS A 87 -12.09 -20.59 -10.10
C LYS A 87 -13.58 -20.37 -10.42
N GLY A 88 -13.86 -19.96 -11.63
CA GLY A 88 -15.22 -19.64 -12.11
C GLY A 88 -15.58 -18.16 -12.03
N ASP A 89 -14.75 -17.33 -11.41
CA ASP A 89 -14.95 -15.90 -11.42
C ASP A 89 -14.69 -15.31 -12.81
N HIS A 90 -15.25 -14.12 -13.03
CA HIS A 90 -15.07 -13.35 -14.26
C HIS A 90 -14.47 -11.98 -13.95
N VAL A 91 -13.41 -11.60 -14.69
CA VAL A 91 -12.71 -10.32 -14.54
C VAL A 91 -12.85 -9.47 -15.78
N VAL A 92 -13.34 -8.26 -15.61
CA VAL A 92 -13.35 -7.25 -16.67
C VAL A 92 -12.21 -6.28 -16.45
N THR A 93 -11.37 -6.11 -17.46
CA THR A 93 -10.23 -5.19 -17.42
C THR A 93 -10.07 -4.48 -18.77
N THR A 94 -9.20 -3.49 -18.84
CA THR A 94 -8.91 -2.78 -20.10
C THR A 94 -7.64 -3.33 -20.74
N ALA A 95 -7.50 -3.14 -22.06
CA ALA A 95 -6.25 -3.50 -22.77
C ALA A 95 -5.09 -2.54 -22.47
N MET A 96 -5.35 -1.43 -21.78
CA MET A 96 -4.37 -0.38 -21.48
C MET A 96 -3.79 -0.47 -20.05
N GLU A 97 -4.07 -1.55 -19.34
CA GLU A 97 -3.61 -1.72 -17.96
C GLU A 97 -2.09 -1.87 -17.86
N HIS A 98 -1.57 -1.42 -16.73
CA HIS A 98 -0.17 -1.64 -16.40
C HIS A 98 0.12 -3.13 -16.16
N ASN A 99 1.34 -3.57 -16.42
CA ASN A 99 1.78 -4.95 -16.21
C ASN A 99 1.53 -5.50 -14.80
N SER A 100 1.48 -4.64 -13.78
CA SER A 100 1.14 -5.03 -12.40
C SER A 100 -0.30 -5.53 -12.23
N VAL A 101 -1.20 -5.21 -13.19
CA VAL A 101 -2.57 -5.71 -13.27
C VAL A 101 -2.65 -6.86 -14.27
N LEU A 102 -2.16 -6.65 -15.50
CA LEU A 102 -2.29 -7.65 -16.58
C LEU A 102 -1.66 -9.00 -16.23
N ARG A 103 -0.46 -8.99 -15.64
CA ARG A 103 0.25 -10.24 -15.31
C ARG A 103 -0.49 -11.10 -14.28
N PRO A 104 -0.92 -10.57 -13.12
CA PRO A 104 -1.69 -11.38 -12.17
C PRO A 104 -3.06 -11.79 -12.70
N VAL A 105 -3.77 -10.95 -13.46
CA VAL A 105 -5.04 -11.33 -14.10
C VAL A 105 -4.82 -12.49 -15.07
N LYS A 106 -3.83 -12.39 -15.96
CA LYS A 106 -3.50 -13.46 -16.89
C LYS A 106 -3.05 -14.76 -16.20
N ALA A 107 -2.37 -14.65 -15.06
CA ALA A 107 -2.03 -15.84 -14.27
C ALA A 107 -3.27 -16.53 -13.69
N MET A 108 -4.34 -15.78 -13.41
CA MET A 108 -5.60 -16.35 -12.90
C MET A 108 -6.42 -17.05 -13.97
N GLU A 109 -6.19 -16.80 -15.28
CA GLU A 109 -6.77 -17.59 -16.37
C GLU A 109 -6.42 -19.09 -16.23
N SER A 110 -5.16 -19.39 -15.87
CA SER A 110 -4.71 -20.77 -15.63
C SER A 110 -5.38 -21.42 -14.41
N ALA A 111 -5.89 -20.60 -13.49
CA ALA A 111 -6.65 -21.05 -12.31
C ALA A 111 -8.16 -21.19 -12.59
N GLY A 112 -8.60 -20.91 -13.82
CA GLY A 112 -9.99 -21.04 -14.25
C GLY A 112 -10.83 -19.79 -14.01
N VAL A 113 -10.21 -18.63 -13.99
CA VAL A 113 -10.87 -17.30 -14.03
C VAL A 113 -10.97 -16.88 -15.49
N SER A 114 -12.08 -16.27 -15.90
CA SER A 114 -12.34 -15.84 -17.28
C SER A 114 -12.40 -14.30 -17.39
#